data_43ea05fa25e66873292d5b12cadeaa25
#
_entry.id   43ea05fa25e66873292d5b12cadeaa25
#
_cell.length_a   1.000
_cell.length_b   1.000
_cell.length_c   1.000
_cell.angle_alpha   90.00
_cell.angle_beta   90.00
_cell.angle_gamma   90.00
#
_symmetry.space_group_name_H-M   'P 1'
#
loop_
_entity.id
_entity.type
_entity.pdbx_description
1 polymer ?
#
loop_
_entity_poly.entity_id
_entity_poly.type
_entity_poly.pdbx_seq_one_letter_code
_entity_poly.pdbx_strand_id
1 'polypeptide(L)'
;GMLLYFAHLTSFWSFASVIAENNRISEGSVAVALATSQIAGIFGTMLPAVWGDRIPIIRALAIAVLGCVASVAILLVLTDATTFLLAVLLFHFGWNLGHSYLLALFARLDPTSNLIVMATAMQKVGIAVGPAIAAAVYGVKGSDWVMIASLVLGLTAMAALTPATRTRDVAREQE
;
A
#
# COMPACT_ATOMS: atom_id res chain seq x y z
N GLY A 1 5.96 0.35 -11.20
CA GLY A 1 5.72 -0.07 -9.81
C GLY A 1 5.10 1.03 -8.95
N MET A 2 5.75 2.22 -8.82
CA MET A 2 5.32 3.31 -7.91
C MET A 2 3.89 3.78 -8.15
N LEU A 3 3.52 4.09 -9.39
CA LEU A 3 2.16 4.51 -9.74
C LEU A 3 1.11 3.46 -9.32
N LEU A 4 1.33 2.19 -9.70
CA LEU A 4 0.40 1.10 -9.39
C LEU A 4 0.27 0.85 -7.89
N TYR A 5 1.38 0.96 -7.16
CA TYR A 5 1.38 0.84 -5.71
C TYR A 5 0.49 1.91 -5.06
N PHE A 6 0.67 3.17 -5.43
CA PHE A 6 -0.15 4.25 -4.86
C PHE A 6 -1.59 4.23 -5.38
N ALA A 7 -1.84 3.80 -6.61
CA ALA A 7 -3.20 3.60 -7.10
C ALA A 7 -3.92 2.50 -6.32
N HIS A 8 -3.24 1.38 -6.00
CA HIS A 8 -3.77 0.35 -5.09
C HIS A 8 -4.15 0.93 -3.72
N LEU A 9 -3.20 1.62 -3.09
CA LEU A 9 -3.41 2.14 -1.74
C LEU A 9 -4.57 3.13 -1.68
N THR A 10 -4.61 4.08 -2.61
CA THR A 10 -5.59 5.17 -2.56
C THR A 10 -6.95 4.77 -3.11
N SER A 11 -7.04 3.74 -3.96
CA SER A 11 -8.34 3.20 -4.37
C SER A 11 -9.11 2.60 -3.19
N PHE A 12 -8.46 1.81 -2.35
CA PHE A 12 -9.07 1.28 -1.14
C PHE A 12 -9.31 2.38 -0.10
N TRP A 13 -8.28 3.19 0.20
CA TRP A 13 -8.33 4.17 1.27
C TRP A 13 -9.43 5.21 1.08
N SER A 14 -9.65 5.68 -0.14
CA SER A 14 -10.70 6.67 -0.44
C SER A 14 -12.12 6.14 -0.25
N PHE A 15 -12.30 4.82 -0.19
CA PHE A 15 -13.59 4.16 0.02
C PHE A 15 -13.67 3.41 1.35
N ALA A 16 -12.64 3.46 2.19
CA ALA A 16 -12.60 2.72 3.45
C ALA A 16 -13.81 3.02 4.36
N SER A 17 -14.19 4.30 4.49
CA SER A 17 -15.38 4.71 5.25
C SER A 17 -16.68 4.19 4.63
N VAL A 18 -16.81 4.26 3.30
CA VAL A 18 -17.99 3.78 2.58
C VAL A 18 -18.12 2.25 2.71
N ILE A 19 -17.00 1.53 2.66
CA ILE A 19 -16.97 0.07 2.86
C ILE A 19 -17.47 -0.27 4.28
N ALA A 20 -16.99 0.46 5.30
CA ALA A 20 -17.40 0.26 6.68
C ALA A 20 -18.89 0.59 6.89
N GLU A 21 -19.38 1.70 6.32
CA GLU A 21 -20.77 2.12 6.41
C GLU A 21 -21.73 1.11 5.75
N ASN A 22 -21.38 0.59 4.56
CA ASN A 22 -22.14 -0.44 3.87
C ASN A 22 -22.25 -1.73 4.69
N ASN A 23 -21.28 -1.99 5.57
CA ASN A 23 -21.27 -3.11 6.51
C ASN A 23 -21.79 -2.75 7.91
N ARG A 24 -22.49 -1.62 8.06
CA ARG A 24 -23.16 -1.17 9.28
C ARG A 24 -22.21 -0.98 10.48
N ILE A 25 -20.96 -0.67 10.23
CA ILE A 25 -20.01 -0.29 11.28
C ILE A 25 -20.32 1.15 11.67
N SER A 26 -20.42 1.42 12.98
CA SER A 26 -20.77 2.75 13.48
C SER A 26 -19.72 3.80 13.10
N GLU A 27 -20.16 5.02 12.78
CA GLU A 27 -19.25 6.14 12.44
C GLU A 27 -18.17 6.37 13.49
N GLY A 28 -18.51 6.24 14.78
CA GLY A 28 -17.54 6.35 15.86
C GLY A 28 -16.44 5.30 15.81
N SER A 29 -16.80 4.04 15.50
CA SER A 29 -15.81 2.96 15.32
C SER A 29 -14.93 3.20 14.09
N VAL A 30 -15.51 3.68 12.99
CA VAL A 30 -14.76 4.03 11.78
C VAL A 30 -13.78 5.16 12.06
N ALA A 31 -14.22 6.23 12.71
CA ALA A 31 -13.38 7.38 13.06
C ALA A 31 -12.19 6.96 13.94
N VAL A 32 -12.43 6.14 14.96
CA VAL A 32 -11.39 5.60 15.85
C VAL A 32 -10.42 4.71 15.04
N ALA A 33 -10.92 3.82 14.20
CA ALA A 33 -10.09 2.93 13.39
C ALA A 33 -9.17 3.71 12.44
N LEU A 34 -9.72 4.70 11.71
CA LEU A 34 -8.95 5.51 10.77
C LEU A 34 -7.94 6.41 11.49
N ALA A 35 -8.30 7.01 12.65
CA ALA A 35 -7.39 7.83 13.45
C ALA A 35 -6.23 6.99 14.01
N THR A 36 -6.52 5.85 14.61
CA THR A 36 -5.49 4.97 15.20
C THR A 36 -4.59 4.34 14.14
N SER A 37 -5.09 4.14 12.92
CA SER A 37 -4.28 3.62 11.81
C SER A 37 -3.10 4.54 11.46
N GLN A 38 -3.21 5.85 11.68
CA GLN A 38 -2.10 6.79 11.48
C GLN A 38 -0.92 6.48 12.39
N ILE A 39 -1.19 6.03 13.62
CA ILE A 39 -0.14 5.59 14.56
C ILE A 39 0.59 4.37 14.01
N ALA A 40 -0.13 3.38 13.47
CA ALA A 40 0.47 2.23 12.81
C ALA A 40 1.34 2.65 11.62
N GLY A 41 0.93 3.67 10.87
CA GLY A 41 1.71 4.26 9.79
C GLY A 41 3.05 4.84 10.27
N ILE A 42 3.08 5.52 11.41
CA ILE A 42 4.32 6.04 12.01
C ILE A 42 5.30 4.89 12.26
N PHE A 43 4.86 3.78 12.86
CA PHE A 43 5.70 2.60 13.07
C PHE A 43 6.19 2.00 11.75
N GLY A 44 5.34 1.96 10.71
CA GLY A 44 5.73 1.52 9.37
C GLY A 44 6.86 2.38 8.78
N THR A 45 6.79 3.70 8.96
CA THR A 45 7.82 4.63 8.50
C THR A 45 9.14 4.50 9.28
N MET A 46 9.07 4.24 10.58
CA MET A 46 10.26 4.13 11.45
C MET A 46 11.03 2.82 11.24
N LEU A 47 10.35 1.76 10.84
CA LEU A 47 10.93 0.42 10.79
C LEU A 47 12.17 0.30 9.88
N PRO A 48 12.25 0.96 8.70
CA PRO A 48 13.46 0.98 7.89
C PRO A 48 14.68 1.57 8.61
N ALA A 49 14.49 2.55 9.48
CA ALA A 49 15.58 3.13 10.27
C ALA A 49 16.12 2.15 11.31
N VAL A 50 15.26 1.29 11.88
CA VAL A 50 15.65 0.28 12.87
C VAL A 50 16.24 -0.96 12.21
N TRP A 51 15.65 -1.43 11.12
CA TRP A 51 16.10 -2.64 10.43
C TRP A 51 17.29 -2.39 9.51
N GLY A 52 17.43 -1.18 8.96
CA GLY A 52 18.53 -0.83 8.05
C GLY A 52 18.66 -1.83 6.90
N ASP A 53 19.87 -2.30 6.68
CA ASP A 53 20.18 -3.29 5.62
C ASP A 53 20.03 -4.76 6.06
N ARG A 54 19.50 -5.01 7.28
CA ARG A 54 19.31 -6.38 7.80
C ARG A 54 18.27 -7.17 7.01
N ILE A 55 17.30 -6.48 6.40
CA ILE A 55 16.29 -7.11 5.58
C ILE A 55 16.47 -6.65 4.14
N PRO A 56 16.58 -7.59 3.17
CA PRO A 56 16.61 -7.25 1.76
C PRO A 56 15.39 -6.41 1.36
N ILE A 57 15.61 -5.34 0.62
CA ILE A 57 14.56 -4.38 0.21
C ILE A 57 13.36 -5.11 -0.43
N ILE A 58 13.62 -6.13 -1.26
CA ILE A 58 12.55 -6.90 -1.90
C ILE A 58 11.65 -7.62 -0.89
N ARG A 59 12.22 -8.19 0.16
CA ARG A 59 11.43 -8.85 1.21
C ARG A 59 10.60 -7.84 1.99
N ALA A 60 11.18 -6.69 2.32
CA ALA A 60 10.44 -5.63 3.00
C ALA A 60 9.28 -5.09 2.14
N LEU A 61 9.51 -4.88 0.84
CA LEU A 61 8.47 -4.48 -0.11
C LEU A 61 7.39 -5.57 -0.27
N ALA A 62 7.79 -6.84 -0.33
CA ALA A 62 6.83 -7.94 -0.39
C ALA A 62 5.97 -7.99 0.86
N ILE A 63 6.56 -7.87 2.06
CA ILE A 63 5.82 -7.82 3.34
C ILE A 63 4.84 -6.65 3.33
N ALA A 64 5.27 -5.47 2.90
CA ALA A 64 4.45 -4.27 2.86
C ALA A 64 3.25 -4.41 1.90
N VAL A 65 3.51 -4.79 0.65
CA VAL A 65 2.46 -4.94 -0.38
C VAL A 65 1.51 -6.09 -0.03
N LEU A 66 2.04 -7.24 0.35
CA LEU A 66 1.21 -8.39 0.72
C LEU A 66 0.43 -8.13 2.01
N GLY A 67 0.96 -7.36 2.96
CA GLY A 67 0.24 -6.91 4.13
C GLY A 67 -0.96 -6.03 3.77
N CYS A 68 -0.78 -5.06 2.85
CA CYS A 68 -1.88 -4.24 2.34
C CYS A 68 -2.91 -5.10 1.57
N VAL A 69 -2.46 -6.01 0.72
CA VAL A 69 -3.34 -6.92 -0.03
C VAL A 69 -4.13 -7.81 0.92
N ALA A 70 -3.47 -8.41 1.92
CA ALA A 70 -4.11 -9.26 2.90
C ALA A 70 -5.16 -8.51 3.73
N SER A 71 -4.88 -7.27 4.14
CA SER A 71 -5.84 -6.46 4.91
C SER A 71 -7.12 -6.18 4.11
N VAL A 72 -7.01 -5.87 2.82
CA VAL A 72 -8.18 -5.67 1.95
C VAL A 72 -8.90 -7.00 1.69
N ALA A 73 -8.15 -8.10 1.49
CA ALA A 73 -8.74 -9.43 1.26
C ALA A 73 -9.55 -9.94 2.47
N ILE A 74 -9.07 -9.67 3.68
CA ILE A 74 -9.79 -10.03 4.92
C ILE A 74 -11.15 -9.31 4.97
N LEU A 75 -11.22 -8.04 4.57
CA LEU A 75 -12.46 -7.25 4.58
C LEU A 75 -13.48 -7.72 3.55
N LEU A 76 -13.08 -8.46 2.52
CA LEU A 76 -14.03 -9.11 1.60
C LEU A 76 -14.80 -10.27 2.24
N VAL A 77 -14.24 -10.86 3.31
CA VAL A 77 -14.82 -12.06 3.95
C VAL A 77 -15.40 -11.73 5.31
N LEU A 78 -14.74 -10.89 6.08
CA LEU A 78 -15.09 -10.55 7.47
C LEU A 78 -15.09 -9.02 7.60
N THR A 79 -16.27 -8.44 7.83
CA THR A 79 -16.42 -6.99 7.98
C THR A 79 -17.22 -6.64 9.23
N ASP A 80 -16.60 -6.81 10.38
CA ASP A 80 -17.04 -6.28 11.67
C ASP A 80 -16.11 -5.16 12.14
N ALA A 81 -16.48 -4.41 13.18
CA ALA A 81 -15.73 -3.26 13.67
C ALA A 81 -14.28 -3.60 14.09
N THR A 82 -14.07 -4.77 14.68
CA THR A 82 -12.73 -5.21 15.14
C THR A 82 -11.86 -5.59 13.94
N THR A 83 -12.42 -6.37 13.02
CA THR A 83 -11.73 -6.76 11.79
C THR A 83 -11.39 -5.55 10.95
N PHE A 84 -12.30 -4.57 10.84
CA PHE A 84 -12.05 -3.32 10.14
C PHE A 84 -10.91 -2.54 10.78
N LEU A 85 -10.89 -2.38 12.12
CA LEU A 85 -9.81 -1.73 12.84
C LEU A 85 -8.46 -2.40 12.54
N LEU A 86 -8.37 -3.73 12.70
CA LEU A 86 -7.13 -4.47 12.48
C LEU A 86 -6.66 -4.38 11.02
N ALA A 87 -7.59 -4.45 10.08
CA ALA A 87 -7.29 -4.33 8.66
C ALA A 87 -6.73 -2.96 8.30
N VAL A 88 -7.35 -1.85 8.76
CA VAL A 88 -6.82 -0.51 8.44
C VAL A 88 -5.50 -0.20 9.17
N LEU A 89 -5.27 -0.77 10.37
CA LEU A 89 -3.98 -0.70 11.06
C LEU A 89 -2.88 -1.38 10.22
N LEU A 90 -3.12 -2.63 9.81
CA LEU A 90 -2.18 -3.39 8.97
C LEU A 90 -1.95 -2.71 7.62
N PHE A 91 -3.02 -2.22 7.00
CA PHE A 91 -2.96 -1.51 5.73
C PHE A 91 -2.09 -0.26 5.82
N HIS A 92 -2.33 0.59 6.82
CA HIS A 92 -1.59 1.84 6.98
C HIS A 92 -0.12 1.61 7.35
N PHE A 93 0.14 0.61 8.20
CA PHE A 93 1.50 0.14 8.48
C PHE A 93 2.21 -0.30 7.20
N GLY A 94 1.60 -1.19 6.40
CA GLY A 94 2.15 -1.68 5.14
C GLY A 94 2.35 -0.56 4.12
N TRP A 95 1.40 0.38 4.01
CA TRP A 95 1.52 1.56 3.16
C TRP A 95 2.82 2.33 3.44
N ASN A 96 3.01 2.73 4.69
CA ASN A 96 4.15 3.56 5.08
C ASN A 96 5.48 2.79 5.02
N LEU A 97 5.48 1.52 5.40
CA LEU A 97 6.64 0.64 5.27
C LEU A 97 7.07 0.52 3.79
N GLY A 98 6.14 0.20 2.89
CA GLY A 98 6.44 0.05 1.48
C GLY A 98 6.88 1.36 0.83
N HIS A 99 6.25 2.49 1.16
CA HIS A 99 6.66 3.80 0.69
C HIS A 99 8.11 4.12 1.06
N SER A 100 8.48 3.93 2.33
CA SER A 100 9.83 4.19 2.83
C SER A 100 10.89 3.33 2.13
N TYR A 101 10.61 2.04 1.94
CA TYR A 101 11.52 1.15 1.21
C TYR A 101 11.58 1.43 -0.29
N LEU A 102 10.49 1.87 -0.92
CA LEU A 102 10.51 2.30 -2.33
C LEU A 102 11.40 3.53 -2.53
N LEU A 103 11.29 4.54 -1.66
CA LEU A 103 12.17 5.70 -1.73
C LEU A 103 13.62 5.31 -1.49
N ALA A 104 13.91 4.45 -0.52
CA ALA A 104 15.25 3.92 -0.28
C ALA A 104 15.80 3.14 -1.50
N LEU A 105 14.95 2.37 -2.19
CA LEU A 105 15.34 1.66 -3.42
C LEU A 105 15.74 2.65 -4.52
N PHE A 106 14.92 3.68 -4.77
CA PHE A 106 15.22 4.66 -5.81
C PHE A 106 16.46 5.51 -5.50
N ALA A 107 16.65 5.89 -4.21
CA ALA A 107 17.85 6.59 -3.78
C ALA A 107 19.14 5.77 -4.03
N ARG A 108 19.04 4.44 -3.88
CA ARG A 108 20.19 3.54 -4.13
C ARG A 108 20.41 3.28 -5.63
N LEU A 109 19.39 3.35 -6.46
CA LEU A 109 19.50 3.11 -7.91
C LEU A 109 20.07 4.33 -8.66
N ASP A 110 19.82 5.53 -8.15
CA ASP A 110 20.25 6.78 -8.78
C ASP A 110 20.73 7.79 -7.74
N PRO A 111 22.04 7.92 -7.54
CA PRO A 111 22.62 8.93 -6.65
C PRO A 111 22.34 10.36 -7.08
N THR A 112 21.95 10.60 -8.36
CA THR A 112 21.63 11.95 -8.87
C THR A 112 20.23 12.43 -8.47
N SER A 113 19.45 11.57 -7.82
CA SER A 113 18.09 11.82 -7.35
C SER A 113 17.02 12.03 -8.43
N ASN A 114 17.32 11.87 -9.72
CA ASN A 114 16.35 12.00 -10.80
C ASN A 114 15.24 10.93 -10.69
N LEU A 115 15.62 9.69 -10.33
CA LEU A 115 14.63 8.61 -10.12
C LEU A 115 13.70 8.89 -8.95
N ILE A 116 14.16 9.55 -7.89
CA ILE A 116 13.31 9.94 -6.75
C ILE A 116 12.28 10.98 -7.20
N VAL A 117 12.70 11.96 -7.98
CA VAL A 117 11.79 12.99 -8.52
C VAL A 117 10.73 12.35 -9.42
N MET A 118 11.14 11.48 -10.34
CA MET A 118 10.21 10.74 -11.21
C MET A 118 9.28 9.83 -10.39
N ALA A 119 9.80 9.12 -9.40
CA ALA A 119 9.02 8.26 -8.53
C ALA A 119 7.97 9.06 -7.76
N THR A 120 8.34 10.23 -7.23
CA THR A 120 7.42 11.13 -6.53
C THR A 120 6.34 11.66 -7.47
N ALA A 121 6.68 11.99 -8.71
CA ALA A 121 5.69 12.38 -9.72
C ALA A 121 4.70 11.22 -10.00
N MET A 122 5.21 10.00 -10.21
CA MET A 122 4.38 8.81 -10.43
C MET A 122 3.52 8.47 -9.20
N GLN A 123 4.03 8.72 -7.99
CA GLN A 123 3.24 8.63 -6.75
C GLN A 123 2.03 9.56 -6.79
N LYS A 124 2.22 10.83 -7.14
CA LYS A 124 1.11 11.82 -7.22
C LYS A 124 0.07 11.41 -8.27
N VAL A 125 0.51 10.90 -9.41
CA VAL A 125 -0.39 10.34 -10.42
C VAL A 125 -1.16 9.14 -9.85
N GLY A 126 -0.50 8.22 -9.17
CA GLY A 126 -1.15 7.07 -8.54
C GLY A 126 -2.19 7.48 -7.49
N ILE A 127 -1.87 8.48 -6.66
CA ILE A 127 -2.79 9.04 -5.66
C ILE A 127 -4.05 9.63 -6.31
N ALA A 128 -3.93 10.25 -7.47
CA ALA A 128 -5.07 10.82 -8.19
C ALA A 128 -5.89 9.75 -8.94
N VAL A 129 -5.20 8.78 -9.56
CA VAL A 129 -5.83 7.73 -10.38
C VAL A 129 -6.56 6.69 -9.52
N GLY A 130 -6.03 6.36 -8.34
CA GLY A 130 -6.63 5.36 -7.46
C GLY A 130 -8.10 5.64 -7.10
N PRO A 131 -8.44 6.81 -6.53
CA PRO A 131 -9.81 7.19 -6.23
C PRO A 131 -10.71 7.24 -7.47
N ALA A 132 -10.18 7.66 -8.63
CA ALA A 132 -10.94 7.72 -9.88
C ALA A 132 -11.34 6.31 -10.35
N ILE A 133 -10.42 5.34 -10.28
CA ILE A 133 -10.72 3.92 -10.56
C ILE A 133 -11.76 3.41 -9.58
N ALA A 134 -11.57 3.67 -8.28
CA ALA A 134 -12.47 3.22 -7.23
C ALA A 134 -13.89 3.78 -7.43
N ALA A 135 -14.02 5.08 -7.74
CA ALA A 135 -15.30 5.73 -7.99
C ALA A 135 -16.01 5.14 -9.22
N ALA A 136 -15.30 4.93 -10.33
CA ALA A 136 -15.84 4.32 -11.53
C ALA A 136 -16.35 2.90 -11.28
N VAL A 137 -15.61 2.11 -10.53
CA VAL A 137 -15.97 0.72 -10.18
C VAL A 137 -17.15 0.70 -9.20
N TYR A 138 -17.10 1.56 -8.18
CA TYR A 138 -18.16 1.65 -7.16
C TYR A 138 -19.52 2.01 -7.78
N GLY A 139 -19.54 2.97 -8.70
CA GLY A 139 -20.77 3.42 -9.37
C GLY A 139 -21.48 2.32 -10.18
N VAL A 140 -20.74 1.29 -10.61
CA VAL A 140 -21.31 0.20 -11.44
C VAL A 140 -21.56 -1.07 -10.62
N LYS A 141 -20.70 -1.38 -9.64
CA LYS A 141 -20.64 -2.70 -9.01
C LYS A 141 -20.60 -2.69 -7.48
N GLY A 142 -20.47 -1.52 -6.84
CA GLY A 142 -20.44 -1.38 -5.38
C GLY A 142 -19.08 -1.61 -4.72
N SER A 143 -19.07 -1.65 -3.38
CA SER A 143 -17.86 -1.63 -2.54
C SER A 143 -16.94 -2.83 -2.70
N ASP A 144 -17.50 -4.03 -2.86
CA ASP A 144 -16.71 -5.26 -2.97
C ASP A 144 -15.79 -5.24 -4.19
N TRP A 145 -16.29 -4.69 -5.30
CA TRP A 145 -15.51 -4.54 -6.52
C TRP A 145 -14.44 -3.47 -6.42
N VAL A 146 -14.61 -2.45 -5.57
CA VAL A 146 -13.54 -1.51 -5.24
C VAL A 146 -12.40 -2.24 -4.53
N MET A 147 -12.73 -3.12 -3.56
CA MET A 147 -11.73 -3.95 -2.88
C MET A 147 -11.04 -4.90 -3.87
N ILE A 148 -11.77 -5.58 -4.74
CA ILE A 148 -11.19 -6.44 -5.78
C ILE A 148 -10.28 -5.66 -6.73
N ALA A 149 -10.69 -4.49 -7.19
CA ALA A 149 -9.85 -3.63 -8.04
C ALA A 149 -8.56 -3.21 -7.33
N SER A 150 -8.66 -2.84 -6.05
CA SER A 150 -7.50 -2.55 -5.21
C SER A 150 -6.56 -3.77 -5.11
N LEU A 151 -7.08 -4.98 -4.87
CA LEU A 151 -6.27 -6.21 -4.82
C LEU A 151 -5.53 -6.46 -6.12
N VAL A 152 -6.21 -6.33 -7.26
CA VAL A 152 -5.61 -6.50 -8.60
C VAL A 152 -4.48 -5.49 -8.81
N LEU A 153 -4.69 -4.23 -8.46
CA LEU A 153 -3.66 -3.18 -8.55
C LEU A 153 -2.47 -3.49 -7.64
N GLY A 154 -2.70 -3.97 -6.41
CA GLY A 154 -1.64 -4.33 -5.47
C GLY A 154 -0.78 -5.49 -5.96
N LEU A 155 -1.40 -6.56 -6.44
CA LEU A 155 -0.70 -7.71 -7.01
C LEU A 155 0.07 -7.33 -8.28
N THR A 156 -0.52 -6.49 -9.13
CA THR A 156 0.15 -5.97 -10.34
C THR A 156 1.34 -5.08 -9.99
N ALA A 157 1.19 -4.24 -8.94
CA ALA A 157 2.30 -3.43 -8.43
C ALA A 157 3.46 -4.30 -7.94
N MET A 158 3.17 -5.37 -7.20
CA MET A 158 4.19 -6.33 -6.74
C MET A 158 4.90 -7.00 -7.91
N ALA A 159 4.15 -7.47 -8.90
CA ALA A 159 4.73 -8.06 -10.11
C ALA A 159 5.64 -7.08 -10.87
N ALA A 160 5.24 -5.80 -10.96
CA ALA A 160 6.02 -4.74 -11.61
C ALA A 160 7.27 -4.30 -10.82
N LEU A 161 7.34 -4.59 -9.53
CA LEU A 161 8.50 -4.28 -8.68
C LEU A 161 9.54 -5.41 -8.66
N THR A 162 9.13 -6.64 -8.90
CA THR A 162 9.98 -7.83 -8.82
C THR A 162 11.20 -7.80 -9.77
N PRO A 163 11.10 -7.39 -11.06
CA PRO A 163 12.26 -7.35 -11.96
C PRO A 163 13.33 -6.36 -11.52
N ALA A 164 12.93 -5.18 -11.03
CA ALA A 164 13.86 -4.12 -10.61
C ALA A 164 14.74 -4.51 -9.41
N THR A 165 14.33 -5.54 -8.67
CA THR A 165 15.05 -6.02 -7.49
C THR A 165 15.97 -7.21 -7.80
N ARG A 166 15.65 -8.02 -8.84
CA ARG A 166 16.47 -9.18 -9.26
C ARG A 166 17.80 -8.79 -9.90
N THR A 167 17.82 -7.70 -10.65
CA THR A 167 19.04 -7.22 -11.33
C THR A 167 20.15 -6.83 -10.35
N ARG A 168 19.84 -6.61 -9.09
CA ARG A 168 20.78 -6.20 -8.06
C ARG A 168 21.41 -7.34 -7.27
N ASP A 169 20.68 -8.42 -7.07
CA ASP A 169 21.22 -9.59 -6.38
C ASP A 169 22.34 -10.22 -7.25
N VAL A 170 22.17 -10.18 -8.57
CA VAL A 170 23.20 -10.64 -9.52
C VAL A 170 24.46 -9.74 -9.55
N ALA A 171 24.31 -8.43 -9.38
CA ALA A 171 25.45 -7.51 -9.32
C ALA A 171 26.25 -7.63 -8.02
N ARG A 172 25.60 -7.97 -6.90
CA ARG A 172 26.27 -8.20 -5.60
C ARG A 172 27.02 -9.52 -5.49
N GLU A 173 26.64 -10.52 -6.29
CA GLU A 173 27.34 -11.81 -6.35
C GLU A 173 28.62 -11.75 -7.23
N GLN A 174 28.85 -10.63 -7.92
CA GLN A 174 30.01 -10.40 -8.80
C GLN A 174 31.08 -9.48 -8.20
N GLU A 175 30.85 -8.91 -7.01
CA GLU A 175 31.80 -8.12 -6.21
C GLU A 175 32.39 -8.98 -5.09
#